data_242a05a4414e62806ec513c8aee2c612
#
_entry.id   242a05a4414e62806ec513c8aee2c612
#
_cell.length_a   1.000
_cell.length_b   1.000
_cell.length_c   1.000
_cell.angle_alpha   90.00
_cell.angle_beta   90.00
_cell.angle_gamma   90.00
#
_symmetry.space_group_name_H-M   'P 1'
#
loop_
_entity.id
_entity.type
_entity.pdbx_description
1 polymer ?
#
loop_
_entity_poly.entity_id
_entity_poly.type
_entity_poly.pdbx_seq_one_letter_code
_entity_poly.pdbx_strand_id
1 'polypeptide(L)'
;MEDFLWVEKYRPHKIADCILPEEYKSTFQSYVDRKEIPHLLLCGGPGTGKTTVARALCDEIGCDYLMINGSDESGIDTFRTKIKNYASTISMTGGKKVIIIDEADYLNPNSTQPAMRAAMEEFAHNCTFIMTCNYKSRIIEPLHSRCAVIEFKLRKEDKPKMAMAFMKRASEILTAEKVPFDRSVLAEVVKKHFPDYRRVLNELQRYSVSGKIDTGILASVADVSINELVSSLKEQNFSAMRKWVAENGSEDPVRLYRKIYDSLYDVMDKSSIPNAVVLLAKY
;
A
#
# COMPACT_ATOMS: atom_id res chain seq x y z
N MET A 1 -23.00 11.83 -2.98
CA MET A 1 -23.05 10.45 -3.53
C MET A 1 -22.25 9.61 -2.54
N GLU A 2 -22.87 8.61 -1.90
CA GLU A 2 -22.10 7.75 -0.99
C GLU A 2 -21.16 6.87 -1.81
N ASP A 3 -19.91 6.78 -1.39
CA ASP A 3 -18.93 5.93 -2.05
C ASP A 3 -19.34 4.45 -1.93
N PHE A 4 -19.48 3.79 -3.05
CA PHE A 4 -19.86 2.37 -3.11
C PHE A 4 -18.76 1.45 -2.56
N LEU A 5 -17.50 1.81 -2.78
CA LEU A 5 -16.36 1.00 -2.36
C LEU A 5 -16.06 1.21 -0.88
N TRP A 6 -16.04 0.14 -0.09
CA TRP A 6 -15.72 0.19 1.33
C TRP A 6 -14.36 0.82 1.63
N VAL A 7 -13.39 0.63 0.73
CA VAL A 7 -12.06 1.23 0.84
C VAL A 7 -12.12 2.76 0.85
N GLU A 8 -13.05 3.36 0.12
CA GLU A 8 -13.24 4.82 0.10
C GLU A 8 -14.21 5.26 1.19
N LYS A 9 -15.38 4.61 1.30
CA LYS A 9 -16.42 4.92 2.30
C LYS A 9 -15.91 4.93 3.75
N TYR A 10 -15.01 4.00 4.09
CA TYR A 10 -14.47 3.83 5.44
C TYR A 10 -13.03 4.32 5.57
N ARG A 11 -12.57 5.12 4.63
CA ARG A 11 -11.23 5.73 4.68
C ARG A 11 -11.12 6.64 5.90
N PRO A 12 -10.11 6.48 6.76
CA PRO A 12 -9.87 7.39 7.87
C PRO A 12 -9.62 8.83 7.42
N HIS A 13 -10.27 9.79 8.09
CA HIS A 13 -10.06 11.23 7.92
C HIS A 13 -9.25 11.85 9.06
N LYS A 14 -8.91 11.08 10.09
CA LYS A 14 -8.09 11.51 11.21
C LYS A 14 -6.91 10.56 11.42
N ILE A 15 -5.79 11.08 11.88
CA ILE A 15 -4.60 10.28 12.19
C ILE A 15 -4.89 9.29 13.32
N ALA A 16 -5.72 9.69 14.29
CA ALA A 16 -6.13 8.81 15.38
C ALA A 16 -6.80 7.52 14.89
N ASP A 17 -7.57 7.58 13.79
CA ASP A 17 -8.28 6.44 13.21
C ASP A 17 -7.43 5.60 12.25
N CYS A 18 -6.24 6.11 11.86
CA CYS A 18 -5.31 5.37 11.03
C CYS A 18 -4.64 4.24 11.81
N ILE A 19 -4.51 3.08 11.20
CA ILE A 19 -3.84 1.93 11.79
C ILE A 19 -2.35 2.01 11.44
N LEU A 20 -1.57 2.51 12.39
CA LEU A 20 -0.14 2.79 12.26
C LEU A 20 0.61 2.31 13.51
N PRO A 21 1.91 2.04 13.41
CA PRO A 21 2.77 1.95 14.58
C PRO A 21 2.69 3.23 15.41
N GLU A 22 2.76 3.11 16.72
CA GLU A 22 2.56 4.24 17.64
C GLU A 22 3.58 5.37 17.40
N GLU A 23 4.80 5.02 17.04
CA GLU A 23 5.86 5.98 16.67
C GLU A 23 5.45 6.88 15.50
N TYR A 24 4.85 6.28 14.45
CA TYR A 24 4.38 7.07 13.29
C TYR A 24 3.14 7.87 13.63
N LYS A 25 2.24 7.28 14.41
CA LYS A 25 1.01 7.94 14.84
C LYS A 25 1.34 9.21 15.65
N SER A 26 2.26 9.14 16.61
CA SER A 26 2.72 10.29 17.39
C SER A 26 3.42 11.33 16.52
N THR A 27 4.23 10.91 15.54
CA THR A 27 4.89 11.83 14.60
C THR A 27 3.86 12.60 13.77
N PHE A 28 2.90 11.90 13.15
CA PHE A 28 1.86 12.55 12.36
C PHE A 28 0.93 13.43 13.22
N GLN A 29 0.61 12.99 14.43
CA GLN A 29 -0.18 13.80 15.37
C GLN A 29 0.54 15.09 15.73
N SER A 30 1.86 15.08 15.88
CA SER A 30 2.63 16.29 16.13
C SER A 30 2.54 17.32 14.99
N TYR A 31 2.39 16.87 13.73
CA TYR A 31 2.17 17.76 12.59
C TYR A 31 0.76 18.35 12.62
N VAL A 32 -0.24 17.56 13.00
CA VAL A 32 -1.62 18.04 13.19
C VAL A 32 -1.67 19.11 14.28
N ASP A 33 -1.08 18.84 15.43
CA ASP A 33 -1.09 19.75 16.60
C ASP A 33 -0.41 21.09 16.30
N ARG A 34 0.67 21.05 15.50
CA ARG A 34 1.38 22.25 15.04
C ARG A 34 0.72 22.94 13.85
N LYS A 35 -0.23 22.29 13.20
CA LYS A 35 -0.83 22.71 11.93
C LYS A 35 0.22 22.96 10.83
N GLU A 36 1.31 22.22 10.87
CA GLU A 36 2.40 22.32 9.91
C GLU A 36 2.82 20.94 9.44
N ILE A 37 2.85 20.75 8.12
CA ILE A 37 3.32 19.54 7.47
C ILE A 37 4.64 19.85 6.79
N PRO A 38 5.75 19.18 7.11
CA PRO A 38 6.98 19.27 6.32
C PRO A 38 6.79 18.57 4.96
N HIS A 39 7.74 18.73 4.05
CA HIS A 39 7.77 17.86 2.88
C HIS A 39 7.93 16.40 3.33
N LEU A 40 7.04 15.53 2.89
CA LEU A 40 7.00 14.11 3.27
C LEU A 40 7.24 13.19 2.09
N LEU A 41 7.98 12.11 2.32
CA LEU A 41 8.07 10.98 1.42
C LEU A 41 7.64 9.71 2.16
N LEU A 42 6.43 9.23 1.87
CA LEU A 42 5.83 8.06 2.48
C LEU A 42 6.09 6.83 1.63
N CYS A 43 6.97 5.95 2.09
CA CYS A 43 7.40 4.77 1.34
C CYS A 43 6.86 3.48 1.95
N GLY A 44 6.52 2.49 1.14
CA GLY A 44 6.12 1.16 1.64
C GLY A 44 5.27 0.38 0.67
N GLY A 45 4.98 -0.87 0.98
CA GLY A 45 4.19 -1.76 0.14
C GLY A 45 2.79 -1.24 -0.21
N PRO A 46 2.13 -1.83 -1.20
CA PRO A 46 0.76 -1.46 -1.56
C PRO A 46 -0.21 -1.73 -0.41
N GLY A 47 -1.29 -0.93 -0.34
CA GLY A 47 -2.37 -1.14 0.64
C GLY A 47 -2.04 -0.84 2.10
N THR A 48 -0.83 -0.31 2.43
CA THR A 48 -0.39 -0.03 3.81
C THR A 48 -0.89 1.31 4.38
N GLY A 49 -1.69 2.07 3.65
CA GLY A 49 -2.32 3.29 4.13
C GLY A 49 -1.56 4.59 3.86
N LYS A 50 -0.50 4.61 3.04
CA LYS A 50 0.27 5.82 2.72
C LYS A 50 -0.59 6.99 2.25
N THR A 51 -1.37 6.79 1.20
CA THR A 51 -2.28 7.80 0.63
C THR A 51 -3.37 8.20 1.62
N THR A 52 -3.84 7.24 2.43
CA THR A 52 -4.82 7.48 3.50
C THR A 52 -4.26 8.44 4.55
N VAL A 53 -3.03 8.22 5.00
CA VAL A 53 -2.36 9.11 5.97
C VAL A 53 -2.13 10.50 5.38
N ALA A 54 -1.70 10.59 4.11
CA ALA A 54 -1.50 11.86 3.43
C ALA A 54 -2.79 12.70 3.41
N ARG A 55 -3.93 12.07 3.07
CA ARG A 55 -5.25 12.73 3.08
C ARG A 55 -5.71 13.06 4.50
N ALA A 56 -5.60 12.12 5.43
CA ALA A 56 -6.02 12.30 6.81
C ALA A 56 -5.29 13.48 7.49
N LEU A 57 -3.99 13.67 7.20
CA LEU A 57 -3.24 14.86 7.65
C LEU A 57 -3.87 16.15 7.15
N CYS A 58 -4.20 16.22 5.86
CA CYS A 58 -4.78 17.42 5.26
C CYS A 58 -6.20 17.66 5.77
N ASP A 59 -7.03 16.62 5.87
CA ASP A 59 -8.40 16.69 6.34
C ASP A 59 -8.46 17.14 7.82
N GLU A 60 -7.60 16.60 8.68
CA GLU A 60 -7.59 16.89 10.12
C GLU A 60 -7.05 18.30 10.42
N ILE A 61 -6.06 18.77 9.66
CA ILE A 61 -5.55 20.15 9.76
C ILE A 61 -6.51 21.14 9.12
N GLY A 62 -7.34 20.70 8.17
CA GLY A 62 -8.25 21.55 7.40
C GLY A 62 -7.53 22.39 6.35
N CYS A 63 -6.45 21.88 5.75
CA CYS A 63 -5.71 22.59 4.71
C CYS A 63 -6.18 22.19 3.30
N ASP A 64 -6.06 23.15 2.37
CA ASP A 64 -6.34 22.89 0.95
C ASP A 64 -5.28 21.96 0.38
N TYR A 65 -5.69 20.93 -0.36
CA TYR A 65 -4.74 20.06 -1.06
C TYR A 65 -5.13 19.75 -2.51
N LEU A 66 -4.11 19.62 -3.35
CA LEU A 66 -4.22 19.11 -4.71
C LEU A 66 -3.65 17.68 -4.74
N MET A 67 -4.39 16.76 -5.30
CA MET A 67 -3.89 15.39 -5.50
C MET A 67 -3.53 15.15 -6.96
N ILE A 68 -2.32 14.68 -7.21
CA ILE A 68 -1.79 14.30 -8.52
C ILE A 68 -1.36 12.85 -8.44
N ASN A 69 -1.84 12.03 -9.38
CA ASN A 69 -1.39 10.64 -9.50
C ASN A 69 -0.21 10.55 -10.46
N GLY A 70 0.94 10.11 -9.99
CA GLY A 70 2.17 9.99 -10.78
C GLY A 70 2.07 8.95 -11.91
N SER A 71 1.18 7.95 -11.78
CA SER A 71 0.96 6.95 -12.82
C SER A 71 0.11 7.46 -14.00
N ASP A 72 -0.75 8.47 -13.76
CA ASP A 72 -1.65 9.02 -14.78
C ASP A 72 -1.05 10.22 -15.52
N GLU A 73 -0.09 10.93 -14.89
CA GLU A 73 0.52 12.14 -15.41
C GLU A 73 1.72 11.83 -16.30
N SER A 74 1.49 11.60 -17.59
CA SER A 74 2.53 11.24 -18.56
C SER A 74 3.38 12.41 -19.06
N GLY A 75 2.95 13.68 -18.88
CA GLY A 75 3.60 14.86 -19.44
C GLY A 75 4.20 15.79 -18.38
N ILE A 76 5.51 16.12 -18.54
CA ILE A 76 6.19 17.07 -17.66
C ILE A 76 5.55 18.46 -17.66
N ASP A 77 5.09 18.94 -18.81
CA ASP A 77 4.49 20.27 -18.95
C ASP A 77 3.12 20.35 -18.28
N THR A 78 2.31 19.30 -18.41
CA THR A 78 1.03 19.19 -17.71
C THR A 78 1.25 19.17 -16.20
N PHE A 79 2.22 18.39 -15.74
CA PHE A 79 2.60 18.30 -14.33
C PHE A 79 3.06 19.64 -13.78
N ARG A 80 3.98 20.33 -14.47
CA ARG A 80 4.44 21.68 -14.09
C ARG A 80 3.30 22.70 -14.04
N THR A 81 2.44 22.68 -15.04
CA THR A 81 1.31 23.62 -15.14
C THR A 81 0.33 23.43 -13.99
N LYS A 82 -0.03 22.19 -13.66
CA LYS A 82 -0.92 21.88 -12.52
C LYS A 82 -0.34 22.38 -11.20
N ILE A 83 0.94 22.07 -10.93
CA ILE A 83 1.61 22.52 -9.71
C ILE A 83 1.65 24.03 -9.66
N LYS A 84 2.13 24.71 -10.73
CA LYS A 84 2.28 26.15 -10.79
C LYS A 84 0.93 26.84 -10.58
N ASN A 85 -0.12 26.44 -11.27
CA ASN A 85 -1.45 27.02 -11.14
C ASN A 85 -1.98 26.90 -9.71
N TYR A 86 -1.81 25.73 -9.10
CA TYR A 86 -2.26 25.53 -7.72
C TYR A 86 -1.40 26.30 -6.72
N ALA A 87 -0.07 26.24 -6.83
CA ALA A 87 0.86 26.85 -5.90
C ALA A 87 0.87 28.40 -5.94
N SER A 88 0.53 28.99 -7.12
CA SER A 88 0.49 30.46 -7.28
C SER A 88 -0.76 31.10 -6.68
N THR A 89 -1.79 30.33 -6.33
CA THR A 89 -3.02 30.86 -5.70
C THR A 89 -2.90 30.86 -4.18
N ILE A 90 -3.57 31.79 -3.52
CA ILE A 90 -3.62 31.90 -2.04
C ILE A 90 -4.54 30.79 -1.50
N SER A 91 -4.21 30.24 -0.33
CA SER A 91 -5.10 29.30 0.37
C SER A 91 -6.33 30.04 0.90
N MET A 92 -7.51 29.42 0.74
CA MET A 92 -8.76 29.97 1.29
C MET A 92 -8.92 29.71 2.78
N THR A 93 -8.24 28.69 3.31
CA THR A 93 -8.30 28.28 4.73
C THR A 93 -7.22 28.93 5.59
N GLY A 94 -6.28 29.64 4.95
CA GLY A 94 -5.07 30.18 5.60
C GLY A 94 -4.00 29.07 5.77
N GLY A 95 -2.74 29.48 5.79
CA GLY A 95 -1.62 28.53 5.89
C GLY A 95 -1.12 28.02 4.54
N LYS A 96 -0.23 27.03 4.59
CA LYS A 96 0.35 26.43 3.40
C LYS A 96 -0.61 25.42 2.78
N LYS A 97 -0.66 25.43 1.46
CA LYS A 97 -1.35 24.39 0.68
C LYS A 97 -0.52 23.13 0.62
N VAL A 98 -1.18 22.01 0.38
CA VAL A 98 -0.50 20.74 0.23
C VAL A 98 -0.67 20.19 -1.19
N ILE A 99 0.40 19.68 -1.77
CA ILE A 99 0.36 18.94 -3.03
C ILE A 99 0.72 17.48 -2.71
N ILE A 100 -0.28 16.61 -2.85
CA ILE A 100 -0.10 15.16 -2.66
C ILE A 100 0.21 14.56 -4.03
N ILE A 101 1.38 13.93 -4.14
CA ILE A 101 1.78 13.19 -5.33
C ILE A 101 1.73 11.70 -4.98
N ASP A 102 0.65 11.06 -5.39
CA ASP A 102 0.48 9.62 -5.19
C ASP A 102 1.25 8.85 -6.26
N GLU A 103 1.82 7.72 -5.90
CA GLU A 103 2.62 6.89 -6.80
C GLU A 103 3.78 7.63 -7.49
N ALA A 104 4.52 8.46 -6.73
CA ALA A 104 5.62 9.28 -7.24
C ALA A 104 6.77 8.46 -7.87
N ASP A 105 6.87 7.18 -7.58
CA ASP A 105 7.82 6.24 -8.18
C ASP A 105 7.50 5.88 -9.65
N TYR A 106 6.36 6.29 -10.18
CA TYR A 106 6.04 6.23 -11.62
C TYR A 106 6.47 7.48 -12.37
N LEU A 107 6.77 8.59 -11.68
CA LEU A 107 7.27 9.81 -12.33
C LEU A 107 8.66 9.57 -12.94
N ASN A 108 8.87 10.11 -14.15
CA ASN A 108 10.14 9.96 -14.85
C ASN A 108 11.30 10.57 -14.05
N PRO A 109 12.34 9.78 -13.68
CA PRO A 109 13.46 10.24 -12.85
C PRO A 109 14.37 11.25 -13.54
N ASN A 110 14.36 11.29 -14.88
CA ASN A 110 15.23 12.18 -15.64
C ASN A 110 14.56 13.52 -16.01
N SER A 111 13.24 13.64 -15.87
CA SER A 111 12.51 14.85 -16.26
C SER A 111 11.55 15.36 -15.19
N THR A 112 10.55 14.58 -14.81
CA THR A 112 9.46 15.03 -13.93
C THR A 112 9.91 15.14 -12.46
N GLN A 113 10.72 14.20 -11.97
CA GLN A 113 11.24 14.27 -10.60
C GLN A 113 12.20 15.47 -10.38
N PRO A 114 13.14 15.80 -11.31
CA PRO A 114 13.91 17.05 -11.24
C PRO A 114 13.04 18.31 -11.29
N ALA A 115 11.97 18.30 -12.11
CA ALA A 115 11.03 19.41 -12.14
C ALA A 115 10.28 19.59 -10.81
N MET A 116 9.91 18.49 -10.17
CA MET A 116 9.30 18.53 -8.84
C MET A 116 10.25 19.09 -7.78
N ARG A 117 11.54 18.71 -7.83
CA ARG A 117 12.57 19.31 -6.97
C ARG A 117 12.60 20.83 -7.11
N ALA A 118 12.61 21.35 -8.34
CA ALA A 118 12.60 22.77 -8.61
C ALA A 118 11.32 23.44 -8.06
N ALA A 119 10.17 22.81 -8.26
CA ALA A 119 8.90 23.32 -7.74
C ALA A 119 8.85 23.36 -6.19
N MET A 120 9.44 22.37 -5.51
CA MET A 120 9.55 22.38 -4.05
C MET A 120 10.36 23.58 -3.53
N GLU A 121 11.41 23.98 -4.24
CA GLU A 121 12.22 25.17 -3.90
C GLU A 121 11.47 26.45 -4.25
N GLU A 122 10.89 26.55 -5.44
CA GLU A 122 10.19 27.73 -5.93
C GLU A 122 8.96 28.08 -5.06
N PHE A 123 8.20 27.08 -4.64
CA PHE A 123 6.94 27.28 -3.91
C PHE A 123 7.02 26.94 -2.41
N ALA A 124 8.22 26.86 -1.83
CA ALA A 124 8.44 26.48 -0.43
C ALA A 124 7.66 27.33 0.59
N HIS A 125 7.38 28.59 0.27
CA HIS A 125 6.62 29.50 1.13
C HIS A 125 5.12 29.21 1.10
N ASN A 126 4.59 28.77 -0.05
CA ASN A 126 3.15 28.62 -0.27
C ASN A 126 2.67 27.18 -0.17
N CYS A 127 3.53 26.22 -0.51
CA CYS A 127 3.15 24.83 -0.64
C CYS A 127 4.09 23.87 0.07
N THR A 128 3.49 22.77 0.55
CA THR A 128 4.19 21.60 1.05
C THR A 128 3.85 20.40 0.15
N PHE A 129 4.80 19.50 -0.02
CA PHE A 129 4.63 18.32 -0.86
C PHE A 129 4.62 17.06 0.00
N ILE A 130 3.63 16.20 -0.24
CA ILE A 130 3.56 14.84 0.32
C ILE A 130 3.62 13.87 -0.86
N MET A 131 4.67 13.09 -0.91
CA MET A 131 4.85 12.06 -1.94
C MET A 131 4.60 10.68 -1.34
N THR A 132 3.93 9.80 -2.08
CA THR A 132 3.84 8.39 -1.75
C THR A 132 4.60 7.57 -2.79
N CYS A 133 5.20 6.47 -2.39
CA CYS A 133 5.84 5.53 -3.30
C CYS A 133 5.81 4.10 -2.76
N ASN A 134 5.82 3.12 -3.66
CA ASN A 134 6.02 1.74 -3.29
C ASN A 134 7.51 1.38 -3.24
N TYR A 135 8.29 1.94 -4.17
CA TYR A 135 9.72 1.67 -4.32
C TYR A 135 10.55 2.94 -4.09
N LYS A 136 11.10 3.07 -2.87
CA LYS A 136 11.97 4.19 -2.49
C LYS A 136 13.14 4.40 -3.45
N SER A 137 13.71 3.31 -3.99
CA SER A 137 14.84 3.35 -4.92
C SER A 137 14.53 3.98 -6.27
N ARG A 138 13.26 4.16 -6.62
CA ARG A 138 12.86 4.85 -7.86
C ARG A 138 12.75 6.37 -7.71
N ILE A 139 12.87 6.87 -6.49
CA ILE A 139 12.88 8.31 -6.20
C ILE A 139 14.33 8.79 -6.18
N ILE A 140 14.60 9.90 -6.87
CA ILE A 140 15.95 10.45 -6.95
C ILE A 140 16.44 11.00 -5.60
N GLU A 141 17.72 10.86 -5.32
CA GLU A 141 18.35 11.28 -4.05
C GLU A 141 18.09 12.76 -3.67
N PRO A 142 18.08 13.73 -4.61
CA PRO A 142 17.74 15.10 -4.27
C PRO A 142 16.34 15.33 -3.68
N LEU A 143 15.39 14.44 -3.91
CA LEU A 143 14.07 14.48 -3.28
C LEU A 143 14.10 13.88 -1.87
N HIS A 144 14.89 12.80 -1.67
CA HIS A 144 15.08 12.24 -0.33
C HIS A 144 15.65 13.25 0.66
N SER A 145 16.63 14.05 0.23
CA SER A 145 17.27 15.05 1.10
C SER A 145 16.35 16.22 1.48
N ARG A 146 15.27 16.46 0.73
CA ARG A 146 14.30 17.54 0.97
C ARG A 146 13.07 17.13 1.74
N CYS A 147 12.88 15.83 1.96
CA CYS A 147 11.70 15.29 2.59
C CYS A 147 12.02 14.55 3.88
N ALA A 148 11.12 14.63 4.84
CA ALA A 148 11.11 13.68 5.93
C ALA A 148 10.60 12.33 5.39
N VAL A 149 11.50 11.35 5.33
CA VAL A 149 11.21 10.02 4.77
C VAL A 149 10.64 9.14 5.87
N ILE A 150 9.43 8.65 5.67
CA ILE A 150 8.75 7.72 6.60
C ILE A 150 8.50 6.41 5.86
N GLU A 151 9.13 5.35 6.32
CA GLU A 151 8.99 4.02 5.72
C GLU A 151 7.91 3.22 6.47
N PHE A 152 6.83 2.88 5.79
CA PHE A 152 5.74 2.04 6.31
C PHE A 152 6.19 0.57 6.39
N LYS A 153 7.30 0.34 7.10
CA LYS A 153 7.82 -0.98 7.41
C LYS A 153 7.31 -1.42 8.77
N LEU A 154 6.66 -2.58 8.78
CA LEU A 154 6.18 -3.18 10.00
C LEU A 154 7.30 -3.94 10.72
N ARG A 155 7.62 -3.52 11.93
CA ARG A 155 8.47 -4.30 12.84
C ARG A 155 7.72 -5.58 13.25
N LYS A 156 8.44 -6.65 13.52
CA LYS A 156 7.83 -7.92 13.94
C LYS A 156 6.94 -7.76 15.18
N GLU A 157 7.32 -6.85 16.08
CA GLU A 157 6.62 -6.55 17.33
C GLU A 157 5.29 -5.81 17.12
N ASP A 158 5.19 -4.96 16.12
CA ASP A 158 3.99 -4.16 15.82
C ASP A 158 2.93 -4.95 15.06
N LYS A 159 3.35 -5.96 14.28
CA LYS A 159 2.45 -6.75 13.43
C LYS A 159 1.21 -7.29 14.16
N PRO A 160 1.33 -7.95 15.33
CA PRO A 160 0.15 -8.51 16.02
C PRO A 160 -0.82 -7.41 16.46
N LYS A 161 -0.29 -6.31 17.03
CA LYS A 161 -1.11 -5.18 17.53
C LYS A 161 -1.88 -4.53 16.38
N MET A 162 -1.20 -4.26 15.27
CA MET A 162 -1.83 -3.65 14.09
C MET A 162 -2.83 -4.58 13.41
N ALA A 163 -2.53 -5.88 13.32
CA ALA A 163 -3.48 -6.87 12.79
C ALA A 163 -4.75 -6.95 13.65
N MET A 164 -4.61 -6.92 14.98
CA MET A 164 -5.76 -6.87 15.90
C MET A 164 -6.55 -5.57 15.76
N ALA A 165 -5.90 -4.43 15.65
CA ALA A 165 -6.56 -3.14 15.43
C ALA A 165 -7.32 -3.14 14.11
N PHE A 166 -6.74 -3.70 13.05
CA PHE A 166 -7.40 -3.81 11.76
C PHE A 166 -8.56 -4.82 11.79
N MET A 167 -8.43 -5.95 12.47
CA MET A 167 -9.51 -6.91 12.66
C MET A 167 -10.71 -6.26 13.38
N LYS A 168 -10.45 -5.43 14.41
CA LYS A 168 -11.49 -4.65 15.08
C LYS A 168 -12.17 -3.70 14.09
N ARG A 169 -11.39 -2.93 13.31
CA ARG A 169 -11.95 -2.01 12.31
C ARG A 169 -12.76 -2.73 11.24
N ALA A 170 -12.30 -3.86 10.73
CA ALA A 170 -13.04 -4.68 9.77
C ALA A 170 -14.36 -5.21 10.35
N SER A 171 -14.36 -5.61 11.63
CA SER A 171 -15.58 -6.03 12.34
C SER A 171 -16.59 -4.88 12.46
N GLU A 172 -16.14 -3.67 12.76
CA GLU A 172 -16.98 -2.46 12.82
C GLU A 172 -17.62 -2.17 11.45
N ILE A 173 -16.83 -2.27 10.37
CA ILE A 173 -17.31 -2.07 8.99
C ILE A 173 -18.37 -3.11 8.64
N LEU A 174 -18.13 -4.41 8.89
CA LEU A 174 -19.10 -5.47 8.62
C LEU A 174 -20.38 -5.28 9.41
N THR A 175 -20.29 -4.81 10.66
CA THR A 175 -21.45 -4.51 11.50
C THR A 175 -22.23 -3.31 10.93
N ALA A 176 -21.55 -2.25 10.50
CA ALA A 176 -22.19 -1.07 9.89
C ALA A 176 -22.90 -1.42 8.57
N GLU A 177 -22.32 -2.31 7.78
CA GLU A 177 -22.91 -2.83 6.53
C GLU A 177 -23.96 -3.93 6.77
N LYS A 178 -24.23 -4.29 8.03
CA LYS A 178 -25.18 -5.34 8.43
C LYS A 178 -24.88 -6.71 7.83
N VAL A 179 -23.60 -7.03 7.62
CA VAL A 179 -23.13 -8.30 7.09
C VAL A 179 -22.74 -9.22 8.26
N PRO A 180 -23.47 -10.34 8.48
CA PRO A 180 -23.09 -11.34 9.47
C PRO A 180 -21.72 -11.96 9.15
N PHE A 181 -20.89 -12.18 10.15
CA PHE A 181 -19.55 -12.73 9.94
C PHE A 181 -19.12 -13.65 11.08
N ASP A 182 -18.28 -14.63 10.75
CA ASP A 182 -17.56 -15.46 11.71
C ASP A 182 -16.23 -14.80 12.04
N ARG A 183 -15.95 -14.59 13.34
CA ARG A 183 -14.71 -13.97 13.81
C ARG A 183 -13.46 -14.79 13.47
N SER A 184 -13.55 -16.10 13.48
CA SER A 184 -12.42 -16.98 13.14
C SER A 184 -12.06 -16.83 11.67
N VAL A 185 -13.05 -16.78 10.80
CA VAL A 185 -12.89 -16.59 9.36
C VAL A 185 -12.32 -15.20 9.05
N LEU A 186 -12.84 -14.16 9.70
CA LEU A 186 -12.31 -12.80 9.55
C LEU A 186 -10.83 -12.74 9.96
N ALA A 187 -10.45 -13.40 11.06
CA ALA A 187 -9.07 -13.44 11.52
C ALA A 187 -8.14 -14.12 10.51
N GLU A 188 -8.58 -15.18 9.85
CA GLU A 188 -7.80 -15.87 8.81
C GLU A 188 -7.64 -15.00 7.56
N VAL A 189 -8.68 -14.32 7.11
CA VAL A 189 -8.61 -13.39 5.97
C VAL A 189 -7.64 -12.24 6.26
N VAL A 190 -7.74 -11.65 7.46
CA VAL A 190 -6.81 -10.60 7.88
C VAL A 190 -5.38 -11.14 7.94
N LYS A 191 -5.14 -12.26 8.61
CA LYS A 191 -3.81 -12.88 8.74
C LYS A 191 -3.15 -13.12 7.38
N LYS A 192 -3.95 -13.51 6.39
CA LYS A 192 -3.48 -13.86 5.07
C LYS A 192 -3.02 -12.65 4.24
N HIS A 193 -3.76 -11.55 4.30
CA HIS A 193 -3.51 -10.39 3.44
C HIS A 193 -2.80 -9.25 4.14
N PHE A 194 -2.72 -9.28 5.48
CA PHE A 194 -2.01 -8.25 6.24
C PHE A 194 -0.53 -8.16 5.79
N PRO A 195 -0.01 -6.97 5.54
CA PRO A 195 -0.52 -5.63 5.88
C PRO A 195 -1.28 -4.89 4.76
N ASP A 196 -1.77 -5.56 3.74
CA ASP A 196 -2.55 -4.94 2.67
C ASP A 196 -4.03 -4.78 3.10
N TYR A 197 -4.33 -3.67 3.77
CA TYR A 197 -5.68 -3.34 4.25
C TYR A 197 -6.70 -3.22 3.11
N ARG A 198 -6.27 -2.66 1.97
CA ARG A 198 -7.12 -2.50 0.79
C ARG A 198 -7.60 -3.85 0.28
N ARG A 199 -6.70 -4.81 0.17
CA ARG A 199 -7.03 -6.16 -0.31
C ARG A 199 -8.01 -6.87 0.62
N VAL A 200 -7.80 -6.77 1.94
CA VAL A 200 -8.75 -7.36 2.91
C VAL A 200 -10.14 -6.77 2.74
N LEU A 201 -10.27 -5.44 2.69
CA LEU A 201 -11.57 -4.78 2.55
C LEU A 201 -12.26 -5.14 1.23
N ASN A 202 -11.53 -5.19 0.13
CA ASN A 202 -12.07 -5.57 -1.18
C ASN A 202 -12.55 -7.03 -1.18
N GLU A 203 -11.82 -7.95 -0.56
CA GLU A 203 -12.24 -9.36 -0.44
C GLU A 203 -13.50 -9.49 0.43
N LEU A 204 -13.55 -8.79 1.56
CA LEU A 204 -14.73 -8.78 2.43
C LEU A 204 -15.94 -8.18 1.71
N GLN A 205 -15.78 -7.06 1.01
CA GLN A 205 -16.85 -6.44 0.24
C GLN A 205 -17.35 -7.36 -0.89
N ARG A 206 -16.42 -7.94 -1.65
CA ARG A 206 -16.77 -8.88 -2.73
C ARG A 206 -17.58 -10.07 -2.20
N TYR A 207 -17.15 -10.64 -1.08
CA TYR A 207 -17.82 -11.82 -0.52
C TYR A 207 -19.12 -11.48 0.22
N SER A 208 -19.27 -10.25 0.71
CA SER A 208 -20.50 -9.80 1.39
C SER A 208 -21.74 -9.89 0.52
N VAL A 209 -21.59 -9.91 -0.82
CA VAL A 209 -22.69 -10.12 -1.77
C VAL A 209 -23.36 -11.49 -1.57
N SER A 210 -22.66 -12.48 -1.03
CA SER A 210 -23.26 -13.78 -0.63
C SER A 210 -24.12 -13.70 0.63
N GLY A 211 -24.20 -12.54 1.29
CA GLY A 211 -25.01 -12.25 2.46
C GLY A 211 -24.37 -12.60 3.80
N LYS A 212 -23.21 -13.30 3.83
CA LYS A 212 -22.55 -13.69 5.07
C LYS A 212 -21.05 -13.93 4.82
N ILE A 213 -20.19 -13.57 5.79
CA ILE A 213 -18.77 -13.95 5.77
C ILE A 213 -18.60 -15.23 6.57
N ASP A 214 -18.44 -16.35 5.87
CA ASP A 214 -18.24 -17.69 6.43
C ASP A 214 -17.01 -18.40 5.81
N THR A 215 -16.83 -19.67 6.11
CA THR A 215 -15.71 -20.48 5.62
C THR A 215 -15.59 -20.56 4.10
N GLY A 216 -16.65 -20.26 3.35
CA GLY A 216 -16.63 -20.20 1.88
C GLY A 216 -15.69 -19.15 1.33
N ILE A 217 -15.46 -18.03 2.06
CA ILE A 217 -14.46 -17.03 1.65
C ILE A 217 -13.05 -17.62 1.66
N LEU A 218 -12.75 -18.55 2.57
CA LEU A 218 -11.43 -19.16 2.67
C LEU A 218 -11.10 -20.00 1.44
N ALA A 219 -12.10 -20.63 0.84
CA ALA A 219 -11.93 -21.36 -0.42
C ALA A 219 -11.62 -20.41 -1.59
N SER A 220 -12.27 -19.23 -1.65
CA SER A 220 -12.01 -18.23 -2.67
C SER A 220 -10.70 -17.46 -2.43
N VAL A 221 -10.25 -17.43 -1.19
CA VAL A 221 -9.02 -16.79 -0.73
C VAL A 221 -7.90 -17.83 -0.62
N ALA A 222 -8.15 -19.13 -0.82
CA ALA A 222 -7.12 -20.17 -0.72
C ALA A 222 -5.91 -19.83 -1.58
N ASP A 223 -4.74 -19.74 -0.95
CA ASP A 223 -3.50 -19.58 -1.67
C ASP A 223 -3.24 -20.84 -2.47
N VAL A 224 -2.79 -20.67 -3.68
CA VAL A 224 -2.29 -21.77 -4.49
C VAL A 224 -1.24 -22.51 -3.66
N SER A 225 -1.55 -23.74 -3.29
CA SER A 225 -0.64 -24.57 -2.51
C SER A 225 0.55 -24.94 -3.37
N ILE A 226 1.72 -24.35 -3.06
CA ILE A 226 2.97 -24.74 -3.72
C ILE A 226 3.39 -26.16 -3.35
N ASN A 227 2.86 -26.71 -2.28
CA ASN A 227 3.25 -28.04 -1.81
C ASN A 227 3.04 -29.13 -2.88
N GLU A 228 1.95 -29.04 -3.66
CA GLU A 228 1.69 -29.98 -4.76
C GLU A 228 2.69 -29.81 -5.90
N LEU A 229 3.02 -28.55 -6.25
CA LEU A 229 4.06 -28.25 -7.24
C LEU A 229 5.42 -28.79 -6.79
N VAL A 230 5.78 -28.55 -5.55
CA VAL A 230 7.04 -28.99 -4.95
C VAL A 230 7.12 -30.52 -4.88
N SER A 231 6.04 -31.19 -4.50
CA SER A 231 5.98 -32.67 -4.51
C SER A 231 6.18 -33.21 -5.93
N SER A 232 5.48 -32.62 -6.90
CA SER A 232 5.62 -33.01 -8.31
C SER A 232 7.03 -32.77 -8.86
N LEU A 233 7.70 -31.72 -8.42
CA LEU A 233 9.10 -31.44 -8.78
C LEU A 233 10.05 -32.45 -8.14
N LYS A 234 9.86 -32.80 -6.85
CA LYS A 234 10.66 -33.84 -6.16
C LYS A 234 10.52 -35.23 -6.80
N GLU A 235 9.31 -35.55 -7.21
CA GLU A 235 8.98 -36.82 -7.86
C GLU A 235 9.35 -36.83 -9.36
N GLN A 236 9.87 -35.71 -9.89
CA GLN A 236 10.17 -35.52 -11.30
C GLN A 236 8.96 -35.82 -12.22
N ASN A 237 7.75 -35.59 -11.70
CA ASN A 237 6.50 -35.83 -12.44
C ASN A 237 6.13 -34.59 -13.27
N PHE A 238 6.69 -34.53 -14.48
CA PHE A 238 6.48 -33.40 -15.38
C PHE A 238 5.01 -33.21 -15.79
N SER A 239 4.25 -34.26 -15.93
CA SER A 239 2.83 -34.18 -16.31
C SER A 239 1.98 -33.58 -15.21
N ALA A 240 2.20 -33.95 -13.93
CA ALA A 240 1.52 -33.37 -12.80
C ALA A 240 1.90 -31.86 -12.62
N MET A 241 3.18 -31.54 -12.78
CA MET A 241 3.69 -30.19 -12.73
C MET A 241 3.04 -29.30 -13.80
N ARG A 242 2.97 -29.77 -15.06
CA ARG A 242 2.36 -29.04 -16.16
C ARG A 242 0.86 -28.82 -15.96
N LYS A 243 0.16 -29.83 -15.43
CA LYS A 243 -1.25 -29.73 -15.08
C LYS A 243 -1.47 -28.66 -14.01
N TRP A 244 -0.67 -28.71 -12.94
CA TRP A 244 -0.71 -27.72 -11.87
C TRP A 244 -0.49 -26.29 -12.38
N VAL A 245 0.51 -26.07 -13.25
CA VAL A 245 0.79 -24.76 -13.88
C VAL A 245 -0.40 -24.30 -14.74
N ALA A 246 -1.04 -25.18 -15.49
CA ALA A 246 -2.20 -24.85 -16.30
C ALA A 246 -3.42 -24.44 -15.45
N GLU A 247 -3.64 -25.12 -14.32
CA GLU A 247 -4.73 -24.84 -13.38
C GLU A 247 -4.51 -23.53 -12.59
N ASN A 248 -3.24 -23.13 -12.38
CA ASN A 248 -2.86 -21.98 -11.58
C ASN A 248 -2.23 -20.84 -12.42
N GLY A 249 -2.33 -20.89 -13.73
CA GLY A 249 -1.72 -19.95 -14.67
C GLY A 249 -2.26 -18.52 -14.62
N SER A 250 -3.32 -18.26 -13.86
CA SER A 250 -3.86 -16.92 -13.59
C SER A 250 -3.14 -16.17 -12.46
N GLU A 251 -2.27 -16.84 -11.70
CA GLU A 251 -1.46 -16.21 -10.65
C GLU A 251 -0.32 -15.36 -11.25
N ASP A 252 0.01 -14.27 -10.57
CA ASP A 252 1.16 -13.43 -10.93
C ASP A 252 2.46 -14.24 -10.81
N PRO A 253 3.23 -14.42 -11.91
CA PRO A 253 4.48 -15.18 -11.90
C PRO A 253 5.47 -14.72 -10.83
N VAL A 254 5.57 -13.41 -10.58
CA VAL A 254 6.48 -12.83 -9.57
C VAL A 254 6.10 -13.32 -8.17
N ARG A 255 4.80 -13.40 -7.86
CA ARG A 255 4.31 -13.96 -6.60
C ARG A 255 4.60 -15.44 -6.49
N LEU A 256 4.43 -16.18 -7.56
CA LEU A 256 4.70 -17.61 -7.59
C LEU A 256 6.19 -17.89 -7.34
N TYR A 257 7.09 -17.18 -8.04
CA TYR A 257 8.53 -17.31 -7.83
C TYR A 257 8.94 -16.91 -6.41
N ARG A 258 8.32 -15.87 -5.86
CA ARG A 258 8.59 -15.46 -4.48
C ARG A 258 8.19 -16.54 -3.46
N LYS A 259 7.03 -17.16 -3.65
CA LYS A 259 6.57 -18.26 -2.80
C LYS A 259 7.49 -19.48 -2.90
N ILE A 260 7.95 -19.82 -4.12
CA ILE A 260 8.91 -20.89 -4.33
C ILE A 260 10.22 -20.56 -3.60
N TYR A 261 10.74 -19.34 -3.76
CA TYR A 261 11.93 -18.88 -3.06
C TYR A 261 11.81 -19.00 -1.53
N ASP A 262 10.70 -18.55 -0.97
CA ASP A 262 10.46 -18.60 0.48
C ASP A 262 10.34 -20.04 1.01
N SER A 263 9.95 -21.01 0.17
CA SER A 263 9.85 -22.43 0.52
C SER A 263 11.16 -23.24 0.32
N LEU A 264 12.18 -22.69 -0.33
CA LEU A 264 13.43 -23.43 -0.65
C LEU A 264 14.11 -24.02 0.59
N TYR A 265 14.10 -23.30 1.71
CA TYR A 265 14.74 -23.75 2.94
C TYR A 265 14.06 -24.94 3.60
N ASP A 266 12.75 -25.11 3.36
CA ASP A 266 11.96 -26.22 3.89
C ASP A 266 11.99 -27.46 2.98
N VAL A 267 12.39 -27.28 1.72
CA VAL A 267 12.20 -28.27 0.66
C VAL A 267 13.51 -28.82 0.12
N MET A 268 14.60 -28.03 0.16
CA MET A 268 15.88 -28.38 -0.46
C MET A 268 17.02 -28.43 0.55
N ASP A 269 18.05 -29.21 0.22
CA ASP A 269 19.30 -29.21 0.97
C ASP A 269 20.01 -27.85 0.85
N LYS A 270 20.62 -27.41 1.94
CA LYS A 270 21.27 -26.09 2.03
C LYS A 270 22.32 -25.86 0.93
N SER A 271 23.02 -26.91 0.48
CA SER A 271 24.02 -26.84 -0.58
C SER A 271 23.43 -26.56 -1.97
N SER A 272 22.17 -26.91 -2.21
CA SER A 272 21.47 -26.77 -3.50
C SER A 272 20.71 -25.44 -3.62
N ILE A 273 20.43 -24.75 -2.50
CA ILE A 273 19.70 -23.49 -2.48
C ILE A 273 20.32 -22.38 -3.36
N PRO A 274 21.67 -22.14 -3.35
CA PRO A 274 22.26 -21.10 -4.19
C PRO A 274 21.97 -21.30 -5.67
N ASN A 275 22.06 -22.53 -6.15
CA ASN A 275 21.78 -22.85 -7.56
C ASN A 275 20.30 -22.64 -7.91
N ALA A 276 19.37 -23.02 -7.01
CA ALA A 276 17.94 -22.78 -7.19
C ALA A 276 17.62 -21.29 -7.26
N VAL A 277 18.26 -20.46 -6.40
CA VAL A 277 18.08 -19.01 -6.39
C VAL A 277 18.55 -18.39 -7.72
N VAL A 278 19.70 -18.81 -8.24
CA VAL A 278 20.21 -18.36 -9.54
C VAL A 278 19.26 -18.71 -10.68
N LEU A 279 18.68 -19.92 -10.65
CA LEU A 279 17.67 -20.33 -11.65
C LEU A 279 16.41 -19.47 -11.55
N LEU A 280 15.88 -19.23 -10.35
CA LEU A 280 14.71 -18.39 -10.15
C LEU A 280 14.93 -16.93 -10.57
N ALA A 281 16.17 -16.41 -10.41
CA ALA A 281 16.50 -15.04 -10.80
C ALA A 281 16.67 -14.88 -12.33
N LYS A 282 16.78 -15.98 -13.08
CA LYS A 282 16.97 -15.94 -14.52
C LYS A 282 15.64 -15.83 -15.29
N TYR A 283 14.53 -16.21 -14.68
CA TYR A 283 13.18 -16.19 -15.26
C TYR A 283 12.25 -15.27 -14.50
#